data_4bb1e1b192a7885afc75b721370ab364
#
_entry.id   4bb1e1b192a7885afc75b721370ab364
#
_cell.length_a   1.000
_cell.length_b   1.000
_cell.length_c   1.000
_cell.angle_alpha   90.00
_cell.angle_beta   90.00
_cell.angle_gamma   90.00
#
_symmetry.space_group_name_H-M   'P 1'
#
loop_
_entity.id
_entity.type
_entity.pdbx_description
1 polymer ?
#
loop_
_entity_poly.entity_id
_entity_poly.type
_entity_poly.pdbx_seq_one_letter_code
_entity_poly.pdbx_strand_id
1 'polypeptide(L)'
;MSMTRIAILTLAALALPLSTAQANEKLAGIACRSVHLGYPSGAAVAFYNEITPLHSATGTYFAVCGWDKGYFGMQEVASGKKLLIFSVWDSGHNDPNAVKEEQRTKLIFKDDKTRIGRFGGEGSGGQSFYDYDWKTGQTYRFLLTAKVNGERTEYAGHFFVPEEKAWRHLVTFSTLTGGKNMSGLYSFIEDFKRDKLSATLVREARYGNGWVKSADATWHALRRAKFTADANPSPAVNAGIAAGRFFLATGGATTNADIQLWKTMEIPETQALTLPADLPAP
;
A
#
# COMPACT_ATOMS: atom_id res chain seq x y z
N MET A 1 52.74 25.54 -29.32
CA MET A 1 51.55 26.01 -28.59
C MET A 1 50.35 25.19 -29.06
N SER A 2 49.94 24.19 -28.26
CA SER A 2 48.81 23.29 -28.59
C SER A 2 47.61 23.77 -27.84
N MET A 3 46.55 24.17 -28.54
CA MET A 3 45.27 24.60 -27.92
C MET A 3 44.35 23.37 -27.79
N THR A 4 44.17 22.88 -26.57
CA THR A 4 43.23 21.83 -26.25
C THR A 4 41.80 22.42 -26.22
N ARG A 5 40.92 21.96 -27.12
CA ARG A 5 39.51 22.32 -27.15
C ARG A 5 38.76 21.45 -26.14
N ILE A 6 38.19 22.04 -25.11
CA ILE A 6 37.28 21.41 -24.16
C ILE A 6 35.89 21.40 -24.81
N ALA A 7 35.37 20.21 -25.10
CA ALA A 7 33.98 20.05 -25.51
C ALA A 7 33.07 20.00 -24.26
N ILE A 8 32.19 20.99 -24.13
CA ILE A 8 31.16 21.03 -23.10
C ILE A 8 29.97 20.23 -23.60
N LEU A 9 29.74 19.03 -23.05
CA LEU A 9 28.50 18.25 -23.27
C LEU A 9 27.38 18.88 -22.45
N THR A 10 26.45 19.53 -23.11
CA THR A 10 25.19 19.98 -22.51
C THR A 10 24.22 18.79 -22.39
N LEU A 11 24.00 18.33 -21.20
CA LEU A 11 22.98 17.31 -20.90
C LEU A 11 21.60 17.99 -20.96
N ALA A 12 20.85 17.79 -22.04
CA ALA A 12 19.46 18.22 -22.13
C ALA A 12 18.60 17.28 -21.26
N ALA A 13 18.13 17.76 -20.11
CA ALA A 13 17.13 17.06 -19.34
C ALA A 13 15.79 17.08 -20.10
N LEU A 14 15.38 15.93 -20.65
CA LEU A 14 14.03 15.75 -21.18
C LEU A 14 13.04 15.81 -19.98
N ALA A 15 12.39 16.93 -19.79
CA ALA A 15 11.23 17.03 -18.94
C ALA A 15 10.06 16.29 -19.63
N LEU A 16 9.75 15.08 -19.17
CA LEU A 16 8.53 14.39 -19.56
C LEU A 16 7.34 15.24 -19.07
N PRO A 17 6.33 15.51 -19.92
CA PRO A 17 5.15 16.24 -19.49
C PRO A 17 4.44 15.41 -18.42
N LEU A 18 4.25 15.97 -17.24
CA LEU A 18 3.33 15.46 -16.23
C LEU A 18 1.93 15.51 -16.87
N SER A 19 1.41 14.34 -17.26
CA SER A 19 0.03 14.20 -17.70
C SER A 19 -0.87 14.66 -16.55
N THR A 20 -1.55 15.77 -16.71
CA THR A 20 -2.58 16.20 -15.76
C THR A 20 -3.71 15.18 -15.83
N ALA A 21 -3.94 14.44 -14.74
CA ALA A 21 -5.05 13.50 -14.66
C ALA A 21 -6.37 14.26 -14.85
N GLN A 22 -7.06 13.97 -15.94
CA GLN A 22 -8.29 14.67 -16.29
C GLN A 22 -9.47 14.07 -15.54
N ALA A 23 -10.24 14.93 -14.86
CA ALA A 23 -11.50 14.56 -14.24
C ALA A 23 -12.51 14.09 -15.33
N ASN A 24 -13.33 13.09 -14.99
CA ASN A 24 -14.40 12.60 -15.86
C ASN A 24 -15.77 12.82 -15.21
N GLU A 25 -16.40 13.91 -15.57
CA GLU A 25 -17.72 14.31 -15.05
C GLU A 25 -18.83 13.28 -15.29
N LYS A 26 -18.68 12.38 -16.28
CA LYS A 26 -19.60 11.27 -16.53
C LYS A 26 -19.66 10.27 -15.39
N LEU A 27 -18.67 10.27 -14.49
CA LEU A 27 -18.63 9.42 -13.29
C LEU A 27 -19.29 10.09 -12.07
N ALA A 28 -19.80 11.31 -12.19
CA ALA A 28 -20.59 11.95 -11.14
C ALA A 28 -21.82 11.08 -10.81
N GLY A 29 -22.05 10.84 -9.51
CA GLY A 29 -23.11 9.95 -9.05
C GLY A 29 -22.76 8.45 -9.09
N ILE A 30 -21.57 8.07 -9.55
CA ILE A 30 -21.05 6.69 -9.54
C ILE A 30 -20.01 6.55 -8.42
N ALA A 31 -20.11 5.48 -7.61
CA ALA A 31 -19.08 5.19 -6.61
C ALA A 31 -17.77 4.77 -7.29
N CYS A 32 -16.64 5.25 -6.81
CA CYS A 32 -15.33 4.80 -7.28
C CYS A 32 -15.09 3.35 -6.88
N ARG A 33 -14.63 2.54 -7.82
CA ARG A 33 -14.38 1.12 -7.60
C ARG A 33 -13.04 0.91 -6.93
N SER A 34 -13.00 0.15 -5.84
CA SER A 34 -11.74 -0.28 -5.22
C SER A 34 -11.04 -1.32 -6.08
N VAL A 35 -9.74 -1.19 -6.24
CA VAL A 35 -8.90 -2.06 -7.09
C VAL A 35 -7.73 -2.63 -6.28
N HIS A 36 -7.37 -3.90 -6.55
CA HIS A 36 -6.43 -4.63 -5.71
C HIS A 36 -5.39 -5.39 -6.52
N LEU A 37 -4.22 -5.57 -5.91
CA LEU A 37 -3.17 -6.52 -6.31
C LEU A 37 -3.10 -7.61 -5.25
N GLY A 38 -3.49 -8.83 -5.57
CA GLY A 38 -3.29 -10.00 -4.72
C GLY A 38 -1.95 -10.66 -5.03
N TYR A 39 -1.09 -10.82 -4.05
CA TYR A 39 0.24 -11.44 -4.24
C TYR A 39 0.19 -12.91 -3.85
N PRO A 40 0.44 -13.84 -4.78
CA PRO A 40 0.51 -15.27 -4.46
C PRO A 40 1.77 -15.55 -3.65
N SER A 41 1.60 -15.69 -2.34
CA SER A 41 2.66 -16.05 -1.40
C SER A 41 2.15 -17.06 -0.40
N GLY A 42 3.05 -17.86 0.15
CA GLY A 42 2.77 -18.69 1.33
C GLY A 42 2.69 -17.85 2.61
N ALA A 43 2.69 -18.54 3.76
CA ALA A 43 2.79 -17.90 5.07
C ALA A 43 4.10 -17.12 5.21
N ALA A 44 4.04 -15.91 5.74
CA ALA A 44 5.16 -14.98 5.78
C ALA A 44 5.38 -14.39 7.17
N VAL A 45 6.63 -14.04 7.47
CA VAL A 45 7.04 -13.34 8.70
C VAL A 45 7.44 -11.88 8.44
N ALA A 46 7.68 -11.51 7.17
CA ALA A 46 7.85 -10.11 6.79
C ALA A 46 7.33 -9.86 5.37
N PHE A 47 6.80 -8.66 5.16
CA PHE A 47 6.36 -8.17 3.85
C PHE A 47 6.89 -6.75 3.66
N TYR A 48 7.84 -6.60 2.75
CA TYR A 48 8.36 -5.32 2.29
C TYR A 48 7.70 -4.95 0.96
N ASN A 49 7.29 -3.69 0.82
CA ASN A 49 6.82 -3.17 -0.46
C ASN A 49 7.10 -1.67 -0.59
N GLU A 50 7.18 -1.22 -1.84
CA GLU A 50 7.31 0.20 -2.17
C GLU A 50 6.07 0.70 -2.88
N ILE A 51 5.78 1.98 -2.71
CA ILE A 51 4.72 2.68 -3.44
C ILE A 51 5.22 4.01 -3.98
N THR A 52 4.78 4.35 -5.20
CA THR A 52 4.90 5.68 -5.78
C THR A 52 3.49 6.16 -6.13
N PRO A 53 2.82 6.98 -5.30
CA PRO A 53 1.55 7.61 -5.67
C PRO A 53 1.77 8.53 -6.87
N LEU A 54 0.96 8.39 -7.92
CA LEU A 54 1.03 9.23 -9.12
C LEU A 54 -0.09 10.26 -9.13
N HIS A 55 -1.31 9.81 -8.82
CA HIS A 55 -2.49 10.65 -8.71
C HIS A 55 -3.25 10.33 -7.43
N SER A 56 -3.67 11.35 -6.71
CA SER A 56 -4.43 11.24 -5.47
C SER A 56 -5.53 12.30 -5.43
N ALA A 57 -6.58 11.99 -4.69
CA ALA A 57 -7.66 12.91 -4.37
C ALA A 57 -8.07 12.69 -2.90
N THR A 58 -8.76 13.67 -2.30
CA THR A 58 -9.28 13.52 -0.95
C THR A 58 -10.17 12.27 -0.83
N GLY A 59 -10.00 11.51 0.25
CA GLY A 59 -10.68 10.23 0.45
C GLY A 59 -9.95 9.05 -0.19
N THR A 60 -8.69 9.21 -0.61
CA THR A 60 -7.89 8.11 -1.15
C THR A 60 -7.18 7.34 -0.04
N TYR A 61 -7.25 6.01 -0.14
CA TYR A 61 -6.41 5.10 0.60
C TYR A 61 -5.57 4.26 -0.36
N PHE A 62 -4.26 4.33 -0.17
CA PHE A 62 -3.27 3.46 -0.80
C PHE A 62 -2.76 2.46 0.24
N ALA A 63 -3.31 1.23 0.27
CA ALA A 63 -2.72 0.15 1.07
C ALA A 63 -1.51 -0.41 0.34
N VAL A 64 -0.37 -0.45 1.04
CA VAL A 64 0.92 -0.88 0.50
C VAL A 64 1.22 -2.31 0.91
N CYS A 65 1.04 -2.62 2.19
CA CYS A 65 1.21 -3.95 2.78
C CYS A 65 -0.10 -4.37 3.44
N GLY A 66 -0.97 -5.06 2.71
CA GLY A 66 -2.17 -5.69 3.22
C GLY A 66 -1.94 -7.19 3.47
N TRP A 67 -2.64 -7.76 4.46
CA TRP A 67 -2.60 -9.18 4.79
C TRP A 67 -3.94 -9.61 5.41
N ASP A 68 -4.11 -10.89 5.66
CA ASP A 68 -5.36 -11.48 6.17
C ASP A 68 -5.86 -10.91 7.51
N LYS A 69 -5.05 -10.16 8.26
CA LYS A 69 -5.40 -9.56 9.54
C LYS A 69 -5.32 -8.02 9.56
N GLY A 70 -5.05 -7.37 8.44
CA GLY A 70 -4.95 -5.92 8.44
C GLY A 70 -4.38 -5.31 7.19
N TYR A 71 -4.04 -4.04 7.30
CA TYR A 71 -3.44 -3.27 6.22
C TYR A 71 -2.59 -2.11 6.75
N PHE A 72 -1.55 -1.80 6.01
CA PHE A 72 -0.62 -0.71 6.26
C PHE A 72 -0.42 0.10 4.98
N GLY A 73 -0.54 1.41 5.07
CA GLY A 73 -0.40 2.28 3.91
C GLY A 73 -0.57 3.76 4.23
N MET A 74 -1.04 4.53 3.26
CA MET A 74 -1.15 5.98 3.32
C MET A 74 -2.52 6.47 2.86
N GLN A 75 -2.99 7.55 3.50
CA GLN A 75 -4.27 8.16 3.17
C GLN A 75 -4.12 9.65 2.90
N GLU A 76 -4.98 10.16 2.01
CA GLU A 76 -5.33 11.56 1.90
C GLU A 76 -6.77 11.72 2.39
N VAL A 77 -6.94 12.22 3.63
CA VAL A 77 -8.27 12.31 4.25
C VAL A 77 -9.10 13.46 3.68
N ALA A 78 -10.38 13.52 4.04
CA ALA A 78 -11.34 14.48 3.49
C ALA A 78 -10.90 15.95 3.62
N SER A 79 -10.11 16.30 4.64
CA SER A 79 -9.54 17.64 4.83
C SER A 79 -8.34 17.95 3.93
N GLY A 80 -7.88 17.00 3.11
CA GLY A 80 -6.64 17.08 2.35
C GLY A 80 -5.38 16.78 3.16
N LYS A 81 -5.50 16.54 4.48
CA LYS A 81 -4.39 16.10 5.31
C LYS A 81 -3.92 14.71 4.90
N LYS A 82 -2.61 14.48 4.94
CA LYS A 82 -1.99 13.21 4.59
C LYS A 82 -1.43 12.53 5.83
N LEU A 83 -1.51 11.20 5.85
CA LEU A 83 -1.04 10.40 6.98
C LEU A 83 -0.71 8.97 6.53
N LEU A 84 -0.02 8.24 7.40
CA LEU A 84 0.14 6.79 7.33
C LEU A 84 -0.87 6.16 8.30
N ILE A 85 -1.45 5.03 7.89
CA ILE A 85 -2.41 4.27 8.68
C ILE A 85 -2.00 2.81 8.74
N PHE A 86 -2.09 2.23 9.94
CA PHE A 86 -1.88 0.80 10.18
C PHE A 86 -3.05 0.27 10.98
N SER A 87 -3.73 -0.76 10.46
CA SER A 87 -4.92 -1.33 11.08
C SER A 87 -4.81 -2.85 11.20
N VAL A 88 -5.26 -3.40 12.32
CA VAL A 88 -5.30 -4.85 12.59
C VAL A 88 -6.67 -5.22 13.12
N TRP A 89 -7.32 -6.21 12.50
CA TRP A 89 -8.63 -6.68 12.91
C TRP A 89 -8.60 -7.47 14.22
N ASP A 90 -9.65 -7.27 15.00
CA ASP A 90 -9.99 -8.14 16.12
C ASP A 90 -10.29 -9.56 15.61
N SER A 91 -10.17 -10.54 16.47
CA SER A 91 -10.60 -11.90 16.16
C SER A 91 -12.07 -12.08 16.57
N GLY A 92 -12.95 -12.36 15.64
CA GLY A 92 -14.33 -12.78 15.91
C GLY A 92 -15.40 -11.86 15.35
N HIS A 93 -15.95 -10.93 16.10
CA HIS A 93 -17.15 -10.20 15.73
C HIS A 93 -16.88 -8.91 14.95
N ASN A 94 -17.81 -8.54 14.03
CA ASN A 94 -17.72 -7.29 13.26
C ASN A 94 -18.18 -6.05 14.05
N ASP A 95 -18.94 -6.24 15.12
CA ASP A 95 -19.34 -5.14 16.01
C ASP A 95 -18.28 -4.92 17.11
N PRO A 96 -17.67 -3.72 17.18
CA PRO A 96 -16.66 -3.39 18.19
C PRO A 96 -17.13 -3.57 19.63
N ASN A 97 -18.43 -3.39 19.87
CA ASN A 97 -19.03 -3.51 21.21
C ASN A 97 -19.30 -4.97 21.61
N ALA A 98 -19.46 -5.87 20.64
CA ALA A 98 -19.69 -7.29 20.86
C ALA A 98 -18.40 -8.12 20.96
N VAL A 99 -17.24 -7.53 20.61
CA VAL A 99 -15.94 -8.22 20.68
C VAL A 99 -15.52 -8.36 22.13
N LYS A 100 -15.32 -9.60 22.58
CA LYS A 100 -14.83 -9.88 23.93
C LYS A 100 -13.38 -9.38 24.09
N GLU A 101 -13.02 -9.02 25.32
CA GLU A 101 -11.70 -8.40 25.61
C GLU A 101 -10.52 -9.28 25.15
N GLU A 102 -10.61 -10.59 25.34
CA GLU A 102 -9.58 -11.55 24.91
C GLU A 102 -9.41 -11.64 23.39
N GLN A 103 -10.46 -11.30 22.62
CA GLN A 103 -10.47 -11.30 21.15
C GLN A 103 -9.97 -9.98 20.56
N ARG A 104 -9.91 -8.94 21.39
CA ARG A 104 -9.48 -7.60 20.91
C ARG A 104 -8.01 -7.56 20.52
N THR A 105 -7.73 -6.74 19.54
CA THR A 105 -6.39 -6.31 19.20
C THR A 105 -5.78 -5.54 20.36
N LYS A 106 -4.55 -5.90 20.73
CA LYS A 106 -3.79 -5.27 21.83
C LYS A 106 -2.66 -4.44 21.27
N LEU A 107 -2.49 -3.23 21.79
CA LEU A 107 -1.32 -2.40 21.52
C LEU A 107 -0.13 -2.95 22.29
N ILE A 108 0.97 -3.24 21.58
CA ILE A 108 2.25 -3.70 22.16
C ILE A 108 3.27 -2.57 22.19
N PHE A 109 3.34 -1.79 21.09
CA PHE A 109 4.26 -0.66 20.96
C PHE A 109 3.62 0.44 20.11
N LYS A 110 3.99 1.70 20.37
CA LYS A 110 3.75 2.83 19.49
C LYS A 110 4.91 3.84 19.56
N ASP A 111 5.22 4.47 18.45
CA ASP A 111 6.07 5.67 18.39
C ASP A 111 5.35 6.86 19.05
N ASP A 112 6.11 7.80 19.63
CA ASP A 112 5.55 8.96 20.36
C ASP A 112 4.64 9.84 19.49
N LYS A 113 4.93 9.94 18.19
CA LYS A 113 4.12 10.71 17.23
C LYS A 113 2.94 9.92 16.68
N THR A 114 2.83 8.63 16.99
CA THR A 114 1.75 7.76 16.51
C THR A 114 0.53 7.86 17.43
N ARG A 115 -0.60 8.22 16.86
CA ARG A 115 -1.91 8.24 17.53
C ARG A 115 -2.58 6.88 17.37
N ILE A 116 -3.25 6.41 18.41
CA ILE A 116 -3.95 5.13 18.45
C ILE A 116 -5.45 5.37 18.48
N GLY A 117 -6.19 4.55 17.77
CA GLY A 117 -7.64 4.50 17.74
C GLY A 117 -8.19 3.09 17.60
N ARG A 118 -9.47 2.99 17.49
CA ARG A 118 -10.19 1.78 17.12
C ARG A 118 -11.14 2.10 15.98
N PHE A 119 -11.37 1.12 15.13
CA PHE A 119 -12.34 1.22 14.04
C PHE A 119 -13.48 0.20 14.24
N GLY A 120 -14.60 0.48 13.58
CA GLY A 120 -15.77 -0.37 13.49
C GLY A 120 -16.52 -0.13 12.19
N GLY A 121 -17.56 -0.91 11.94
CA GLY A 121 -18.37 -0.82 10.71
C GLY A 121 -18.16 -2.00 9.78
N GLU A 122 -17.08 -2.06 9.03
CA GLU A 122 -16.71 -3.20 8.17
C GLU A 122 -15.80 -4.23 8.89
N GLY A 123 -16.05 -4.45 10.16
CA GLY A 123 -15.20 -5.17 11.09
C GLY A 123 -14.79 -4.26 12.24
N SER A 124 -14.06 -4.79 13.22
CA SER A 124 -13.50 -4.00 14.32
C SER A 124 -12.03 -4.30 14.52
N GLY A 125 -11.31 -3.37 15.12
CA GLY A 125 -9.88 -3.57 15.35
C GLY A 125 -9.17 -2.36 15.94
N GLY A 126 -7.86 -2.51 16.14
CA GLY A 126 -6.95 -1.43 16.48
C GLY A 126 -6.46 -0.72 15.21
N GLN A 127 -6.32 0.60 15.28
CA GLN A 127 -5.71 1.39 14.22
C GLN A 127 -4.76 2.43 14.77
N SER A 128 -3.78 2.80 13.97
CA SER A 128 -2.85 3.87 14.29
C SER A 128 -2.74 4.86 13.15
N PHE A 129 -2.42 6.10 13.49
CA PHE A 129 -2.24 7.20 12.56
C PHE A 129 -0.93 7.92 12.84
N TYR A 130 -0.11 8.07 11.80
CA TYR A 130 1.12 8.85 11.82
C TYR A 130 1.01 9.96 10.78
N ASP A 131 1.01 11.22 11.22
CA ASP A 131 0.89 12.37 10.32
C ASP A 131 2.16 12.50 9.49
N TYR A 132 2.03 12.37 8.17
CA TYR A 132 3.13 12.45 7.22
C TYR A 132 2.64 13.00 5.89
N ASP A 133 3.20 14.15 5.47
CA ASP A 133 2.79 14.86 4.25
C ASP A 133 3.48 14.30 3.01
N TRP A 134 3.17 13.04 2.68
CA TRP A 134 3.70 12.36 1.50
C TRP A 134 3.31 13.08 0.19
N LYS A 135 4.15 12.97 -0.83
CA LYS A 135 4.02 13.66 -2.12
C LYS A 135 3.79 12.65 -3.25
N THR A 136 3.00 13.03 -4.25
CA THR A 136 2.92 12.29 -5.51
C THR A 136 4.26 12.35 -6.25
N GLY A 137 4.57 11.29 -7.00
CA GLY A 137 5.83 11.15 -7.72
C GLY A 137 7.02 10.67 -6.86
N GLN A 138 6.90 10.66 -5.52
CA GLN A 138 7.93 10.17 -4.62
C GLN A 138 7.67 8.71 -4.23
N THR A 139 8.73 7.91 -4.18
CA THR A 139 8.65 6.50 -3.75
C THR A 139 8.83 6.40 -2.24
N TYR A 140 7.96 5.64 -1.59
CA TYR A 140 7.95 5.36 -0.16
C TYR A 140 8.10 3.88 0.12
N ARG A 141 8.76 3.54 1.23
CA ARG A 141 9.16 2.18 1.60
C ARG A 141 8.46 1.76 2.88
N PHE A 142 7.80 0.60 2.84
CA PHE A 142 7.03 0.03 3.93
C PHE A 142 7.53 -1.37 4.26
N LEU A 143 7.61 -1.68 5.55
CA LEU A 143 7.89 -3.03 6.03
C LEU A 143 6.87 -3.41 7.10
N LEU A 144 6.19 -4.52 6.88
CA LEU A 144 5.36 -5.21 7.85
C LEU A 144 6.09 -6.44 8.34
N THR A 145 6.19 -6.64 9.66
CA THR A 145 6.71 -7.88 10.23
C THR A 145 5.64 -8.57 11.06
N ALA A 146 5.73 -9.90 11.16
CA ALA A 146 4.85 -10.74 11.97
C ALA A 146 5.68 -11.65 12.87
N LYS A 147 5.34 -11.68 14.17
CA LYS A 147 5.95 -12.57 15.16
C LYS A 147 4.87 -13.33 15.91
N VAL A 148 4.86 -14.64 15.74
CA VAL A 148 3.96 -15.51 16.50
C VAL A 148 4.38 -15.57 17.96
N ASN A 149 3.41 -15.36 18.86
CA ASN A 149 3.57 -15.43 20.31
C ASN A 149 2.37 -16.19 20.91
N GLY A 150 2.51 -17.49 21.09
CA GLY A 150 1.42 -18.40 21.46
C GLY A 150 0.28 -18.36 20.44
N GLU A 151 -0.95 -18.16 20.90
CA GLU A 151 -2.15 -18.06 20.04
C GLU A 151 -2.29 -16.71 19.32
N ARG A 152 -1.42 -15.77 19.58
CA ARG A 152 -1.46 -14.42 19.00
C ARG A 152 -0.29 -14.20 18.05
N THR A 153 -0.50 -13.28 17.11
CA THR A 153 0.58 -12.77 16.25
C THR A 153 0.71 -11.27 16.44
N GLU A 154 1.93 -10.83 16.66
CA GLU A 154 2.32 -9.44 16.74
C GLU A 154 2.67 -8.94 15.34
N TYR A 155 2.01 -7.88 14.89
CA TYR A 155 2.25 -7.24 13.60
C TYR A 155 2.85 -5.86 13.83
N ALA A 156 4.06 -5.63 13.31
CA ALA A 156 4.76 -4.36 13.45
C ALA A 156 4.88 -3.65 12.10
N GLY A 157 4.48 -2.37 12.08
CA GLY A 157 4.58 -1.50 10.93
C GLY A 157 5.80 -0.58 11.01
N HIS A 158 6.68 -0.65 10.00
CA HIS A 158 7.84 0.20 9.86
C HIS A 158 7.76 1.01 8.57
N PHE A 159 8.06 2.29 8.66
CA PHE A 159 8.11 3.21 7.54
C PHE A 159 9.51 3.82 7.42
N PHE A 160 10.06 3.83 6.21
CA PHE A 160 11.31 4.53 5.95
C PHE A 160 11.02 6.02 5.75
N VAL A 161 11.52 6.85 6.65
CA VAL A 161 11.38 8.31 6.60
C VAL A 161 12.48 8.86 5.70
N PRO A 162 12.17 9.33 4.48
CA PRO A 162 13.19 9.77 3.51
C PRO A 162 14.07 10.91 4.03
N GLU A 163 13.49 11.85 4.76
CA GLU A 163 14.17 13.02 5.31
C GLU A 163 15.19 12.64 6.39
N GLU A 164 14.88 11.61 7.17
CA GLU A 164 15.73 11.08 8.24
C GLU A 164 16.71 10.01 7.70
N LYS A 165 16.47 9.51 6.49
CA LYS A 165 17.17 8.35 5.88
C LYS A 165 17.19 7.14 6.81
N ALA A 166 16.12 6.92 7.54
CA ALA A 166 16.02 5.92 8.59
C ALA A 166 14.64 5.25 8.62
N TRP A 167 14.62 4.00 9.07
CA TRP A 167 13.40 3.29 9.40
C TRP A 167 12.84 3.74 10.74
N ARG A 168 11.54 4.01 10.78
CA ARG A 168 10.80 4.31 12.00
C ARG A 168 9.80 3.18 12.27
N HIS A 169 9.90 2.58 13.45
CA HIS A 169 8.90 1.65 13.95
C HIS A 169 7.71 2.45 14.45
N LEU A 170 6.58 2.41 13.74
CA LEU A 170 5.41 3.23 14.05
C LEU A 170 4.53 2.61 15.14
N VAL A 171 4.26 1.31 15.02
CA VAL A 171 3.31 0.62 15.90
C VAL A 171 3.50 -0.88 15.84
N THR A 172 3.18 -1.57 16.94
CA THR A 172 2.95 -3.02 16.96
C THR A 172 1.60 -3.30 17.61
N PHE A 173 0.75 -4.03 16.90
CA PHE A 173 -0.48 -4.61 17.44
C PHE A 173 -0.38 -6.14 17.48
N SER A 174 -1.08 -6.73 18.45
CA SER A 174 -1.21 -8.19 18.60
C SER A 174 -2.68 -8.58 18.47
N THR A 175 -2.98 -9.62 17.67
CA THR A 175 -4.34 -10.18 17.55
C THR A 175 -4.31 -11.71 17.61
N LEU A 176 -5.46 -12.33 17.92
CA LEU A 176 -5.59 -13.79 17.92
C LEU A 176 -5.57 -14.33 16.48
N THR A 177 -4.70 -15.27 16.21
CA THR A 177 -4.51 -15.91 14.91
C THR A 177 -4.50 -17.45 14.97
N GLY A 178 -4.55 -18.01 16.19
CA GLY A 178 -4.28 -19.43 16.43
C GLY A 178 -2.83 -19.79 16.13
N GLY A 179 -1.88 -18.89 16.46
CA GLY A 179 -0.45 -19.11 16.27
C GLY A 179 0.01 -19.11 14.80
N LYS A 180 -0.73 -18.44 13.90
CA LYS A 180 -0.41 -18.42 12.46
C LYS A 180 0.38 -17.18 12.06
N ASN A 181 1.32 -17.35 11.14
CA ASN A 181 1.98 -16.26 10.43
C ASN A 181 1.01 -15.54 9.49
N MET A 182 1.41 -14.36 8.97
CA MET A 182 0.59 -13.62 8.01
C MET A 182 0.45 -14.37 6.68
N SER A 183 -0.66 -14.17 6.00
CA SER A 183 -0.98 -14.74 4.70
C SER A 183 -1.87 -13.80 3.89
N GLY A 184 -2.22 -14.18 2.65
CA GLY A 184 -3.15 -13.41 1.83
C GLY A 184 -2.66 -11.99 1.55
N LEU A 185 -1.39 -11.83 1.13
CA LEU A 185 -0.77 -10.52 0.93
C LEU A 185 -1.40 -9.78 -0.25
N TYR A 186 -1.62 -8.47 -0.06
CA TYR A 186 -2.22 -7.61 -1.10
C TYR A 186 -1.81 -6.14 -0.99
N SER A 187 -2.09 -5.37 -2.05
CA SER A 187 -2.13 -3.92 -2.05
C SER A 187 -3.43 -3.45 -2.69
N PHE A 188 -3.87 -2.21 -2.39
CA PHE A 188 -5.07 -1.67 -3.03
C PHE A 188 -5.04 -0.14 -3.16
N ILE A 189 -5.96 0.36 -4.02
CA ILE A 189 -6.40 1.75 -4.05
C ILE A 189 -7.89 1.77 -3.77
N GLU A 190 -8.32 2.59 -2.81
CA GLU A 190 -9.70 2.78 -2.44
C GLU A 190 -10.06 4.25 -2.34
N ASP A 191 -11.29 4.59 -2.77
CA ASP A 191 -12.01 5.81 -2.42
C ASP A 191 -12.89 5.54 -1.20
N PHE A 192 -12.39 5.81 0.00
CA PHE A 192 -13.15 5.56 1.23
C PHE A 192 -14.23 6.62 1.53
N LYS A 193 -14.23 7.76 0.83
CA LYS A 193 -15.33 8.73 0.94
C LYS A 193 -16.62 8.18 0.37
N ARG A 194 -16.54 7.51 -0.78
CA ARG A 194 -17.68 6.94 -1.49
C ARG A 194 -18.85 7.92 -1.67
N ASP A 195 -18.51 9.24 -1.80
CA ASP A 195 -19.48 10.32 -1.94
C ASP A 195 -20.05 10.46 -3.36
N LYS A 196 -19.64 9.59 -4.27
CA LYS A 196 -20.04 9.57 -5.70
C LYS A 196 -19.58 10.78 -6.51
N LEU A 197 -18.91 11.74 -5.89
CA LEU A 197 -18.26 12.87 -6.57
C LEU A 197 -16.78 12.60 -6.75
N SER A 198 -16.14 12.03 -5.76
CA SER A 198 -14.71 11.70 -5.78
C SER A 198 -14.36 10.66 -6.86
N ALA A 199 -15.32 9.87 -7.36
CA ALA A 199 -15.13 8.97 -8.49
C ALA A 199 -14.77 9.69 -9.80
N THR A 200 -15.08 10.98 -9.95
CA THR A 200 -14.69 11.78 -11.13
C THR A 200 -13.17 12.02 -11.20
N LEU A 201 -12.45 11.81 -10.10
CA LEU A 201 -11.01 12.08 -9.97
C LEU A 201 -10.20 10.78 -10.05
N VAL A 202 -9.04 10.85 -10.71
CA VAL A 202 -8.12 9.72 -10.83
C VAL A 202 -7.37 9.47 -9.52
N ARG A 203 -7.23 8.19 -9.18
CA ARG A 203 -6.31 7.68 -8.18
C ARG A 203 -5.41 6.65 -8.83
N GLU A 204 -4.10 6.83 -8.74
CA GLU A 204 -3.12 5.96 -9.39
C GLU A 204 -1.87 5.85 -8.54
N ALA A 205 -1.32 4.64 -8.45
CA ALA A 205 -0.04 4.39 -7.81
C ALA A 205 0.69 3.21 -8.46
N ARG A 206 2.02 3.26 -8.40
CA ARG A 206 2.88 2.10 -8.71
C ARG A 206 3.28 1.41 -7.43
N TYR A 207 3.26 0.08 -7.47
CA TYR A 207 3.67 -0.81 -6.39
C TYR A 207 4.80 -1.70 -6.89
N GLY A 208 5.82 -1.92 -6.06
CA GLY A 208 6.86 -2.83 -6.50
C GLY A 208 8.22 -2.54 -5.91
N ASN A 209 9.16 -3.37 -6.30
CA ASN A 209 10.27 -3.84 -5.52
C ASN A 209 9.77 -4.53 -4.24
N GLY A 210 8.66 -5.31 -4.38
CA GLY A 210 8.05 -6.04 -3.27
C GLY A 210 8.82 -7.32 -2.94
N TRP A 211 8.91 -7.64 -1.63
CA TRP A 211 9.58 -8.83 -1.12
C TRP A 211 8.81 -9.42 0.06
N VAL A 212 8.80 -10.74 0.14
CA VAL A 212 8.21 -11.48 1.24
C VAL A 212 9.25 -12.38 1.89
N LYS A 213 9.29 -12.42 3.22
CA LYS A 213 10.15 -13.32 3.99
C LYS A 213 9.30 -14.47 4.52
N SER A 214 9.62 -15.69 4.12
CA SER A 214 8.99 -16.91 4.62
C SER A 214 9.47 -17.27 6.04
N ALA A 215 8.79 -18.22 6.69
CA ALA A 215 9.12 -18.63 8.06
C ALA A 215 10.52 -19.24 8.21
N ASP A 216 11.09 -19.80 7.13
CA ASP A 216 12.47 -20.29 7.07
C ASP A 216 13.51 -19.19 6.87
N ALA A 217 13.12 -17.93 7.00
CA ALA A 217 13.91 -16.73 6.86
C ALA A 217 14.42 -16.41 5.45
N THR A 218 13.88 -17.08 4.40
CA THR A 218 14.22 -16.81 2.99
C THR A 218 13.40 -15.65 2.45
N TRP A 219 14.06 -14.70 1.74
CA TRP A 219 13.38 -13.64 1.02
C TRP A 219 13.08 -14.01 -0.42
N HIS A 220 11.83 -13.78 -0.83
CA HIS A 220 11.33 -14.02 -2.18
C HIS A 220 10.80 -12.74 -2.79
N ALA A 221 11.21 -12.43 -4.03
CA ALA A 221 10.69 -11.27 -4.75
C ALA A 221 9.23 -11.49 -5.17
N LEU A 222 8.38 -10.47 -5.01
CA LEU A 222 7.00 -10.49 -5.46
C LEU A 222 6.91 -10.11 -6.94
N ARG A 223 7.08 -11.08 -7.82
CA ARG A 223 7.03 -10.90 -9.27
C ARG A 223 5.65 -11.09 -9.88
N ARG A 224 4.70 -11.65 -9.13
CA ARG A 224 3.35 -11.95 -9.62
C ARG A 224 2.31 -11.21 -8.80
N ALA A 225 1.31 -10.65 -9.49
CA ALA A 225 0.17 -10.01 -8.84
C ALA A 225 -1.11 -10.28 -9.62
N LYS A 226 -2.19 -10.65 -8.92
CA LYS A 226 -3.52 -10.83 -9.50
C LYS A 226 -4.29 -9.53 -9.40
N PHE A 227 -4.79 -9.01 -10.53
CA PHE A 227 -5.66 -7.84 -10.55
C PHE A 227 -7.08 -8.20 -10.17
N THR A 228 -7.62 -7.57 -9.14
CA THR A 228 -9.02 -7.73 -8.71
C THR A 228 -9.64 -6.37 -8.38
N ALA A 229 -10.96 -6.35 -8.22
CA ALA A 229 -11.70 -5.18 -7.79
C ALA A 229 -12.94 -5.61 -6.99
N ASP A 230 -13.55 -4.67 -6.26
CA ASP A 230 -14.83 -4.89 -5.59
C ASP A 230 -15.98 -5.12 -6.59
N ALA A 231 -17.17 -5.41 -6.08
CA ALA A 231 -18.37 -5.70 -6.89
C ALA A 231 -18.96 -4.48 -7.58
N ASN A 232 -18.44 -3.27 -7.34
CA ASN A 232 -18.90 -2.05 -8.01
C ASN A 232 -18.70 -2.18 -9.53
N PRO A 233 -19.73 -1.90 -10.37
CA PRO A 233 -19.67 -2.12 -11.80
C PRO A 233 -18.89 -1.03 -12.58
N SER A 234 -18.36 0.01 -11.93
CA SER A 234 -17.64 1.08 -12.62
C SER A 234 -16.52 0.51 -13.51
N PRO A 235 -16.49 0.86 -14.81
CA PRO A 235 -15.45 0.42 -15.74
C PRO A 235 -14.15 1.24 -15.59
N ALA A 236 -14.16 2.32 -14.80
CA ALA A 236 -13.03 3.26 -14.67
C ALA A 236 -11.93 2.67 -13.76
N VAL A 237 -11.35 1.56 -14.17
CA VAL A 237 -10.29 0.83 -13.47
C VAL A 237 -9.20 0.38 -14.43
N ASN A 238 -7.96 0.32 -14.00
CA ASN A 238 -6.85 -0.25 -14.76
C ASN A 238 -5.79 -0.84 -13.84
N ALA A 239 -5.03 -1.77 -14.37
CA ALA A 239 -3.83 -2.31 -13.74
C ALA A 239 -2.87 -2.78 -14.84
N GLY A 240 -1.59 -2.83 -14.53
CA GLY A 240 -0.57 -3.29 -15.47
C GLY A 240 0.82 -3.29 -14.85
N ILE A 241 1.83 -3.33 -15.73
CA ILE A 241 3.23 -3.21 -15.36
C ILE A 241 3.82 -2.01 -16.10
N ALA A 242 4.40 -1.07 -15.36
CA ALA A 242 5.07 0.10 -15.90
C ALA A 242 6.38 0.34 -15.16
N ALA A 243 7.48 0.54 -15.89
CA ALA A 243 8.82 0.73 -15.34
C ALA A 243 9.24 -0.37 -14.34
N GLY A 244 8.89 -1.64 -14.64
CA GLY A 244 9.21 -2.80 -13.80
C GLY A 244 8.45 -2.89 -12.48
N ARG A 245 7.34 -2.16 -12.33
CA ARG A 245 6.48 -2.15 -11.15
C ARG A 245 5.03 -2.41 -11.56
N PHE A 246 4.26 -3.03 -10.71
CA PHE A 246 2.80 -3.10 -10.87
C PHE A 246 2.22 -1.70 -10.71
N PHE A 247 1.12 -1.41 -11.37
CA PHE A 247 0.33 -0.23 -11.10
C PHE A 247 -1.15 -0.57 -10.96
N LEU A 248 -1.86 0.28 -10.24
CA LEU A 248 -3.31 0.32 -10.12
C LEU A 248 -3.78 1.73 -10.41
N ALA A 249 -4.91 1.84 -11.10
CA ALA A 249 -5.62 3.10 -11.31
C ALA A 249 -7.12 2.90 -11.20
N THR A 250 -7.84 3.92 -10.66
CA THR A 250 -9.30 3.92 -10.56
C THR A 250 -9.85 5.35 -10.58
N GLY A 251 -11.07 5.50 -11.09
CA GLY A 251 -11.76 6.79 -11.20
C GLY A 251 -11.29 7.67 -12.35
N GLY A 252 -11.89 8.85 -12.51
CA GLY A 252 -11.57 9.82 -13.53
C GLY A 252 -11.67 9.25 -14.95
N ALA A 253 -10.72 9.60 -15.81
CA ALA A 253 -10.64 9.12 -17.18
C ALA A 253 -9.96 7.75 -17.33
N THR A 254 -9.81 6.99 -16.24
CA THR A 254 -9.19 5.66 -16.27
C THR A 254 -9.97 4.71 -17.17
N THR A 255 -9.26 3.98 -18.03
CA THR A 255 -9.82 2.93 -18.89
C THR A 255 -9.04 1.64 -18.68
N ASN A 256 -9.70 0.49 -18.74
CA ASN A 256 -9.05 -0.82 -18.62
C ASN A 256 -8.39 -1.18 -19.95
N ALA A 257 -7.13 -0.77 -20.12
CA ALA A 257 -6.40 -0.92 -21.38
C ALA A 257 -5.30 -2.01 -21.32
N ASP A 258 -4.75 -2.30 -20.14
CA ASP A 258 -3.54 -3.12 -20.02
C ASP A 258 -3.83 -4.57 -19.64
N ILE A 259 -4.62 -4.79 -18.59
CA ILE A 259 -4.97 -6.15 -18.16
C ILE A 259 -6.42 -6.26 -17.68
N GLN A 260 -7.07 -7.34 -18.07
CA GLN A 260 -8.43 -7.63 -17.62
C GLN A 260 -8.47 -8.02 -16.15
N LEU A 261 -9.59 -7.70 -15.47
CA LEU A 261 -9.88 -8.18 -14.11
C LEU A 261 -9.70 -9.69 -14.00
N TRP A 262 -9.24 -10.14 -12.83
CA TRP A 262 -9.01 -11.53 -12.44
C TRP A 262 -7.80 -12.20 -13.12
N LYS A 263 -7.07 -11.49 -13.96
CA LYS A 263 -5.84 -11.96 -14.56
C LYS A 263 -4.63 -11.69 -13.67
N THR A 264 -3.61 -12.51 -13.83
CA THR A 264 -2.33 -12.37 -13.14
C THR A 264 -1.32 -11.70 -14.06
N MET A 265 -0.60 -10.73 -13.53
CA MET A 265 0.55 -10.07 -14.15
C MET A 265 1.84 -10.69 -13.60
N GLU A 266 2.90 -10.66 -14.41
CA GLU A 266 4.21 -11.15 -13.99
C GLU A 266 5.33 -10.20 -14.45
N ILE A 267 6.13 -9.72 -13.50
CA ILE A 267 7.34 -8.95 -13.77
C ILE A 267 8.41 -9.94 -14.27
N PRO A 268 8.95 -9.77 -15.47
CA PRO A 268 9.93 -10.69 -16.04
C PRO A 268 11.17 -10.88 -15.17
N GLU A 269 11.79 -12.05 -15.17
CA GLU A 269 13.04 -12.33 -14.46
C GLU A 269 14.19 -11.44 -14.90
N THR A 270 14.16 -10.96 -16.16
CA THR A 270 15.14 -10.00 -16.69
C THR A 270 15.07 -8.63 -16.01
N GLN A 271 13.96 -8.29 -15.37
CA GLN A 271 13.84 -7.08 -14.58
C GLN A 271 14.47 -7.29 -13.20
N ALA A 272 15.54 -6.57 -12.92
CA ALA A 272 16.18 -6.62 -11.61
C ALA A 272 15.25 -6.07 -10.49
N LEU A 273 15.06 -6.87 -9.45
CA LEU A 273 14.47 -6.44 -8.17
C LEU A 273 15.57 -6.58 -7.10
N THR A 274 15.73 -5.57 -6.26
CA THR A 274 16.82 -5.56 -5.27
C THR A 274 16.22 -5.47 -3.86
N LEU A 275 16.47 -6.49 -3.05
CA LEU A 275 16.12 -6.44 -1.63
C LEU A 275 16.97 -5.35 -0.94
N PRO A 276 16.36 -4.38 -0.25
CA PRO A 276 17.12 -3.37 0.46
C PRO A 276 17.97 -3.98 1.58
N ALA A 277 19.22 -3.54 1.65
CA ALA A 277 20.17 -4.03 2.65
C ALA A 277 19.94 -3.44 4.06
N ASP A 278 19.16 -2.35 4.16
CA ASP A 278 18.92 -1.58 5.37
C ASP A 278 17.58 -1.91 6.05
N LEU A 279 16.95 -3.06 5.71
CA LEU A 279 15.70 -3.46 6.37
C LEU A 279 15.92 -3.72 7.87
N PRO A 280 15.02 -3.24 8.75
CA PRO A 280 15.03 -3.61 10.16
C PRO A 280 14.97 -5.13 10.34
N ALA A 281 15.61 -5.62 11.36
CA ALA A 281 15.44 -7.02 11.77
C ALA A 281 13.96 -7.26 12.16
N PRO A 282 13.36 -8.38 11.74
CA PRO A 282 11.99 -8.75 12.10
C PRO A 282 11.85 -9.12 13.58
#